data_6c56cb79929109b6f5752fa54b6a296b
#
_entry.id   6c56cb79929109b6f5752fa54b6a296b
#
_cell.length_a   1.000
_cell.length_b   1.000
_cell.length_c   1.000
_cell.angle_alpha   90.00
_cell.angle_beta   90.00
_cell.angle_gamma   90.00
#
_symmetry.space_group_name_H-M   'P 1'
#
loop_
_entity.id
_entity.type
_entity.pdbx_description
1 polymer ?
#
loop_
_entity_poly.entity_id
_entity_poly.type
_entity_poly.pdbx_seq_one_letter_code
_entity_poly.pdbx_strand_id
1 'polypeptide(L)'
;KELYTKVKLGFPFLNRAKAEIGFAYGRLNDYYFQTSNMTFPNATTDHSRYDLFAGSLSIERNSLDYKQYPISGRKQFLVAQYVTGTEKYMPSPITDMGSFDRKVHSWLQMKGEWEQYKTISPYFNLGFMSELVLSSKNLMNNYTASVLQAPAFTPTPHSQIVFNEAFRAN
;
A
#
# COMPACT_ATOMS: atom_id res chain seq x y z
N LYS A 1 -0.45 -16.83 -4.18
CA LYS A 1 -0.40 -17.20 -2.74
C LYS A 1 0.40 -16.15 -2.00
N GLU A 2 -0.11 -15.71 -0.84
CA GLU A 2 0.50 -14.67 -0.03
C GLU A 2 0.84 -15.17 1.36
N LEU A 3 2.00 -14.74 1.86
CA LEU A 3 2.39 -14.81 3.25
C LEU A 3 2.75 -13.40 3.70
N TYR A 4 2.17 -12.96 4.80
CA TYR A 4 2.38 -11.63 5.33
C TYR A 4 2.51 -11.65 6.84
N THR A 5 3.50 -10.96 7.35
CA THR A 5 3.71 -10.74 8.78
C THR A 5 4.05 -9.28 9.03
N LYS A 6 3.40 -8.67 10.02
CA LYS A 6 3.64 -7.29 10.43
C LYS A 6 3.67 -7.18 11.94
N VAL A 7 4.66 -6.47 12.45
CA VAL A 7 4.79 -6.11 13.86
C VAL A 7 4.85 -4.61 13.98
N LYS A 8 4.09 -4.05 14.92
CA LYS A 8 4.11 -2.61 15.22
C LYS A 8 4.30 -2.40 16.71
N LEU A 9 5.11 -1.42 17.06
CA LEU A 9 5.31 -0.92 18.41
C LEU A 9 4.83 0.52 18.46
N GLY A 10 3.86 0.80 19.32
CA GLY A 10 3.24 2.11 19.47
C GLY A 10 3.63 2.80 20.77
N PHE A 11 3.94 4.07 20.69
CA PHE A 11 4.34 4.92 21.81
C PHE A 11 3.44 6.15 21.86
N PRO A 12 2.60 6.30 22.89
CA PRO A 12 1.89 7.55 23.13
C PRO A 12 2.91 8.61 23.62
N PHE A 13 2.92 9.79 23.02
CA PHE A 13 3.84 10.85 23.41
C PHE A 13 3.16 12.19 23.76
N LEU A 14 1.91 12.35 23.37
CA LEU A 14 1.05 13.50 23.73
C LEU A 14 -0.38 13.01 23.92
N ASN A 15 -1.19 13.85 24.61
CA ASN A 15 -2.63 13.63 24.64
C ASN A 15 -3.17 13.63 23.21
N ARG A 16 -3.77 12.52 22.78
CA ARG A 16 -4.34 12.33 21.44
C ARG A 16 -3.29 12.20 20.31
N ALA A 17 -2.03 11.90 20.64
CA ALA A 17 -0.98 11.61 19.64
C ALA A 17 -0.20 10.35 19.99
N LYS A 18 0.15 9.57 18.95
CA LYS A 18 0.97 8.37 19.04
C LYS A 18 1.99 8.33 17.92
N ALA A 19 3.13 7.73 18.19
CA ALA A 19 4.09 7.31 17.18
C ALA A 19 4.13 5.78 17.14
N GLU A 20 4.29 5.21 15.94
CA GLU A 20 4.43 3.76 15.77
C GLU A 20 5.64 3.47 14.90
N ILE A 21 6.41 2.46 15.31
CA ILE A 21 7.46 1.85 14.49
C ILE A 21 6.95 0.49 14.06
N GLY A 22 7.03 0.20 12.77
CA GLY A 22 6.54 -1.03 12.20
C GLY A 22 7.58 -1.74 11.35
N PHE A 23 7.56 -3.07 11.39
CA PHE A 23 8.32 -3.94 10.52
C PHE A 23 7.36 -4.93 9.86
N ALA A 24 7.53 -5.14 8.57
CA ALA A 24 6.72 -6.08 7.82
C ALA A 24 7.60 -6.95 6.91
N TYR A 25 7.18 -8.19 6.73
CA TYR A 25 7.69 -9.12 5.74
C TYR A 25 6.54 -9.66 4.93
N GLY A 26 6.70 -9.69 3.62
CA GLY A 26 5.70 -10.23 2.72
C GLY A 26 6.33 -11.07 1.62
N ARG A 27 5.70 -12.20 1.34
CA ARG A 27 5.98 -13.05 0.19
C ARG A 27 4.74 -13.16 -0.66
N LEU A 28 4.86 -12.78 -1.92
CA LEU A 28 3.80 -12.91 -2.91
C LEU A 28 4.28 -13.81 -4.04
N ASN A 29 3.48 -14.82 -4.38
CA ASN A 29 3.63 -15.60 -5.60
C ASN A 29 2.46 -15.28 -6.52
N ASP A 30 2.74 -14.68 -7.65
CA ASP A 30 1.77 -14.25 -8.63
C ASP A 30 1.94 -15.02 -9.95
N TYR A 31 0.84 -15.49 -10.52
CA TYR A 31 0.78 -16.20 -11.77
C TYR A 31 -0.11 -15.42 -12.73
N TYR A 32 0.40 -15.09 -13.89
CA TYR A 32 -0.33 -14.28 -14.86
C TYR A 32 0.01 -14.66 -16.28
N PHE A 33 -0.88 -14.34 -17.20
CA PHE A 33 -0.66 -14.54 -18.62
C PHE A 33 -0.17 -13.23 -19.25
N GLN A 34 0.99 -13.27 -19.90
CA GLN A 34 1.45 -12.17 -20.77
C GLN A 34 0.95 -12.42 -22.17
N THR A 35 -0.31 -12.16 -22.47
CA THR A 35 -0.75 -12.27 -23.86
C THR A 35 -1.54 -11.05 -24.29
N SER A 36 -1.18 -10.54 -25.45
CA SER A 36 -2.00 -9.65 -26.26
C SER A 36 -2.97 -10.40 -27.18
N ASN A 37 -2.84 -11.72 -27.31
CA ASN A 37 -3.64 -12.57 -28.21
C ASN A 37 -4.55 -13.50 -27.40
N MET A 38 -5.84 -13.49 -27.70
CA MET A 38 -6.90 -14.23 -27.01
C MET A 38 -6.98 -15.74 -27.34
N THR A 39 -5.96 -16.35 -27.89
CA THR A 39 -5.95 -17.79 -28.21
C THR A 39 -5.12 -18.55 -27.19
N PHE A 40 -5.79 -19.23 -26.24
CA PHE A 40 -5.17 -19.94 -25.11
C PHE A 40 -5.27 -21.48 -25.13
N PRO A 41 -5.06 -22.21 -26.22
CA PRO A 41 -5.23 -23.66 -26.13
C PRO A 41 -4.18 -24.37 -25.27
N ASN A 42 -2.99 -23.79 -25.05
CA ASN A 42 -1.91 -24.39 -24.25
C ASN A 42 -1.05 -23.34 -23.52
N ALA A 43 -1.62 -22.23 -23.08
CA ALA A 43 -0.85 -21.16 -22.45
C ALA A 43 -0.43 -21.55 -21.03
N THR A 44 0.88 -21.61 -20.81
CA THR A 44 1.48 -21.69 -19.47
C THR A 44 1.61 -20.29 -18.88
N THR A 45 1.40 -20.16 -17.59
CA THR A 45 1.47 -18.87 -16.88
C THR A 45 2.90 -18.45 -16.61
N ASP A 46 3.18 -17.17 -16.73
CA ASP A 46 4.36 -16.56 -16.15
C ASP A 46 4.23 -16.52 -14.62
N HIS A 47 5.35 -16.62 -13.94
CA HIS A 47 5.38 -16.64 -12.49
C HIS A 47 6.32 -15.55 -11.97
N SER A 48 5.81 -14.69 -11.11
CA SER A 48 6.60 -13.72 -10.36
C SER A 48 6.52 -13.99 -8.86
N ARG A 49 7.67 -14.03 -8.21
CA ARG A 49 7.76 -14.14 -6.77
C ARG A 49 8.43 -12.91 -6.20
N TYR A 50 7.80 -12.33 -5.22
CA TYR A 50 8.28 -11.18 -4.46
C TYR A 50 8.56 -11.61 -3.02
N ASP A 51 9.76 -11.32 -2.54
CA ASP A 51 10.14 -11.43 -1.12
C ASP A 51 10.54 -10.00 -0.67
N LEU A 52 9.68 -9.34 0.11
CA LEU A 52 9.80 -7.93 0.46
C LEU A 52 9.83 -7.72 1.97
N PHE A 53 10.67 -6.79 2.40
CA PHE A 53 10.75 -6.28 3.77
C PHE A 53 10.40 -4.80 3.79
N ALA A 54 9.71 -4.37 4.82
CA ALA A 54 9.40 -2.96 5.02
C ALA A 54 9.64 -2.54 6.46
N GLY A 55 10.29 -1.38 6.61
CA GLY A 55 10.35 -0.64 7.87
C GLY A 55 9.49 0.61 7.76
N SER A 56 8.69 0.93 8.77
CA SER A 56 7.80 2.09 8.76
C SER A 56 7.87 2.86 10.06
N LEU A 57 7.74 4.17 9.94
CA LEU A 57 7.55 5.11 11.05
C LEU A 57 6.28 5.90 10.77
N SER A 58 5.37 5.94 11.73
CA SER A 58 4.15 6.73 11.60
C SER A 58 3.88 7.57 12.85
N ILE A 59 3.28 8.73 12.62
CA ILE A 59 2.82 9.65 13.66
C ILE A 59 1.36 9.95 13.37
N GLU A 60 0.53 9.78 14.37
CA GLU A 60 -0.89 10.12 14.30
C GLU A 60 -1.27 11.05 15.43
N ARG A 61 -2.00 12.10 15.11
CA ARG A 61 -2.70 12.96 16.08
C ARG A 61 -4.17 12.95 15.72
N ASN A 62 -5.01 12.54 16.66
CA ASN A 62 -6.45 12.46 16.44
C ASN A 62 -7.18 13.21 17.57
N SER A 63 -7.90 14.25 17.20
CA SER A 63 -8.73 15.07 18.10
C SER A 63 -10.18 15.16 17.61
N LEU A 64 -10.60 14.26 16.73
CA LEU A 64 -11.99 14.16 16.30
C LEU A 64 -12.88 13.82 17.49
N ASP A 65 -14.05 14.44 17.53
CA ASP A 65 -15.06 14.21 18.58
C ASP A 65 -15.70 12.81 18.48
N TYR A 66 -15.95 12.35 17.26
CA TYR A 66 -16.51 11.00 16.99
C TYR A 66 -15.66 10.24 15.98
N LYS A 67 -15.63 8.89 16.11
CA LYS A 67 -14.98 8.00 15.12
C LYS A 67 -15.72 7.91 13.80
N GLN A 68 -17.05 7.93 13.88
CA GLN A 68 -17.94 7.91 12.73
C GLN A 68 -18.70 9.22 12.71
N TYR A 69 -18.74 9.84 11.52
CA TYR A 69 -19.43 11.11 11.32
C TYR A 69 -18.97 12.24 12.27
N PRO A 70 -17.67 12.55 12.26
CA PRO A 70 -17.16 13.64 13.08
C PRO A 70 -17.75 14.97 12.65
N ILE A 71 -18.10 15.79 13.62
CA ILE A 71 -18.63 17.15 13.40
C ILE A 71 -17.63 18.23 13.79
N SER A 72 -16.64 17.90 14.62
CA SER A 72 -15.59 18.82 15.02
C SER A 72 -14.25 18.11 15.27
N GLY A 73 -13.15 18.88 15.21
CA GLY A 73 -11.82 18.40 15.48
C GLY A 73 -10.98 18.17 14.23
N ARG A 74 -9.83 17.55 14.41
CA ARG A 74 -8.88 17.26 13.33
C ARG A 74 -8.15 15.95 13.56
N LYS A 75 -7.83 15.28 12.47
CA LYS A 75 -6.93 14.12 12.40
C LYS A 75 -5.77 14.46 11.49
N GLN A 76 -4.58 14.14 11.91
CA GLN A 76 -3.35 14.28 11.15
C GLN A 76 -2.60 12.96 11.24
N PHE A 77 -2.22 12.42 10.10
CA PHE A 77 -1.47 11.18 10.00
C PHE A 77 -0.32 11.37 9.03
N LEU A 78 0.86 10.94 9.40
CA LEU A 78 2.03 10.90 8.56
C LEU A 78 2.67 9.52 8.72
N VAL A 79 2.99 8.87 7.62
CA VAL A 79 3.78 7.65 7.60
C VAL A 79 4.90 7.75 6.57
N ALA A 80 6.08 7.34 6.96
CA ALA A 80 7.21 7.08 6.08
C ALA A 80 7.53 5.59 6.13
N GLN A 81 7.70 4.97 4.96
CA GLN A 81 7.96 3.56 4.82
C GLN A 81 9.09 3.33 3.83
N TYR A 82 10.09 2.57 4.22
CA TYR A 82 11.14 2.08 3.34
C TYR A 82 10.91 0.60 3.07
N VAL A 83 10.84 0.24 1.80
CA VAL A 83 10.63 -1.13 1.35
C VAL A 83 11.86 -1.59 0.57
N THR A 84 12.30 -2.81 0.82
CA THR A 84 13.37 -3.45 0.07
C THR A 84 13.10 -4.94 -0.10
N GLY A 85 13.57 -5.52 -1.18
CA GLY A 85 13.44 -6.94 -1.40
C GLY A 85 13.76 -7.38 -2.81
N THR A 86 13.38 -8.59 -3.15
CA THR A 86 13.72 -9.23 -4.41
C THR A 86 12.47 -9.66 -5.16
N GLU A 87 12.50 -9.40 -6.45
CA GLU A 87 11.60 -9.96 -7.45
C GLU A 87 12.34 -11.06 -8.21
N LYS A 88 11.70 -12.23 -8.33
CA LYS A 88 12.15 -13.34 -9.18
C LYS A 88 11.11 -13.57 -10.23
N TYR A 89 11.46 -13.30 -11.47
CA TYR A 89 10.63 -13.54 -12.62
C TYR A 89 11.02 -14.83 -13.31
N MET A 90 10.04 -15.69 -13.55
CA MET A 90 10.18 -16.95 -14.27
C MET A 90 9.21 -16.93 -15.44
N PRO A 91 9.70 -16.70 -16.66
CA PRO A 91 8.86 -16.71 -17.85
C PRO A 91 8.38 -18.13 -18.15
N SER A 92 7.19 -18.20 -18.75
CA SER A 92 6.68 -19.44 -19.33
C SER A 92 7.58 -19.90 -20.49
N PRO A 93 7.74 -21.21 -20.73
CA PRO A 93 8.48 -21.75 -21.87
C PRO A 93 7.97 -21.30 -23.26
N ILE A 94 6.76 -20.79 -23.32
CA ILE A 94 6.10 -20.30 -24.54
C ILE A 94 6.34 -18.79 -24.73
N THR A 95 6.58 -18.07 -23.66
CA THR A 95 6.93 -16.65 -23.70
C THR A 95 8.41 -16.58 -24.07
N ASP A 96 8.69 -16.16 -25.29
CA ASP A 96 9.99 -16.06 -25.96
C ASP A 96 11.19 -15.99 -24.99
N MET A 97 12.12 -16.93 -25.11
CA MET A 97 13.44 -17.07 -24.44
C MET A 97 13.80 -16.08 -23.32
N GLY A 98 12.83 -15.69 -22.48
CA GLY A 98 13.07 -14.87 -21.31
C GLY A 98 13.92 -15.61 -20.30
N SER A 99 15.12 -15.11 -20.05
CA SER A 99 15.97 -15.63 -18.99
C SER A 99 15.32 -15.38 -17.63
N PHE A 100 15.50 -16.33 -16.69
CA PHE A 100 15.25 -16.12 -15.29
C PHE A 100 15.90 -14.79 -14.85
N ASP A 101 15.10 -13.84 -14.42
CA ASP A 101 15.57 -12.54 -13.98
C ASP A 101 15.31 -12.37 -12.48
N ARG A 102 16.33 -11.89 -11.80
CA ARG A 102 16.26 -11.54 -10.39
C ARG A 102 16.63 -10.07 -10.24
N LYS A 103 15.68 -9.27 -9.79
CA LYS A 103 15.86 -7.85 -9.52
C LYS A 103 15.74 -7.56 -8.03
N VAL A 104 16.58 -6.66 -7.56
CA VAL A 104 16.45 -6.07 -6.23
C VAL A 104 15.74 -4.74 -6.37
N HIS A 105 14.68 -4.56 -5.59
CA HIS A 105 13.92 -3.33 -5.54
C HIS A 105 14.08 -2.69 -4.18
N SER A 106 14.18 -1.37 -4.16
CA SER A 106 14.10 -0.59 -2.93
C SER A 106 13.45 0.76 -3.24
N TRP A 107 12.56 1.21 -2.36
CA TRP A 107 11.90 2.50 -2.50
C TRP A 107 11.50 3.08 -1.17
N LEU A 108 11.38 4.40 -1.14
CA LEU A 108 10.79 5.15 -0.05
C LEU A 108 9.37 5.55 -0.45
N GLN A 109 8.46 5.42 0.49
CA GLN A 109 7.08 5.85 0.35
C GLN A 109 6.68 6.70 1.54
N MET A 110 6.00 7.79 1.29
CA MET A 110 5.47 8.67 2.32
C MET A 110 3.99 8.94 2.04
N LYS A 111 3.17 8.91 3.09
CA LYS A 111 1.75 9.25 3.01
C LYS A 111 1.42 10.21 4.14
N GLY A 112 0.74 11.28 3.79
CA GLY A 112 0.21 12.24 4.74
C GLY A 112 -1.30 12.38 4.56
N GLU A 113 -2.04 12.36 5.65
CA GLU A 113 -3.48 12.62 5.70
C GLU A 113 -3.77 13.78 6.63
N TRP A 114 -4.66 14.63 6.21
CA TRP A 114 -5.20 15.72 7.04
C TRP A 114 -6.71 15.77 6.88
N GLU A 115 -7.41 15.55 7.97
CA GLU A 115 -8.85 15.74 8.09
C GLU A 115 -9.14 16.83 9.09
N GLN A 116 -10.10 17.67 8.79
CA GLN A 116 -10.59 18.71 9.70
C GLN A 116 -12.08 18.91 9.53
N TYR A 117 -12.76 18.95 10.65
CA TYR A 117 -14.20 19.21 10.71
C TYR A 117 -14.47 20.41 11.59
N LYS A 118 -15.45 21.21 11.19
CA LYS A 118 -15.86 22.40 11.91
C LYS A 118 -17.37 22.57 11.83
N THR A 119 -18.01 22.69 12.99
CA THR A 119 -19.41 23.10 13.09
C THR A 119 -19.52 24.59 12.78
N ILE A 120 -20.29 24.93 11.76
CA ILE A 120 -20.57 26.32 11.36
C ILE A 120 -21.88 26.79 11.96
N SER A 121 -22.89 25.91 11.99
CA SER A 121 -24.18 26.16 12.61
C SER A 121 -24.75 24.85 13.18
N PRO A 122 -25.84 24.90 13.99
CA PRO A 122 -26.47 23.68 14.51
C PRO A 122 -26.91 22.67 13.44
N TYR A 123 -27.10 23.14 12.21
CA TYR A 123 -27.60 22.33 11.08
C TYR A 123 -26.56 22.12 10.00
N PHE A 124 -25.35 22.72 10.13
CA PHE A 124 -24.36 22.67 9.07
C PHE A 124 -22.95 22.48 9.61
N ASN A 125 -22.31 21.39 9.19
CA ASN A 125 -20.92 21.07 9.49
C ASN A 125 -20.11 21.04 8.18
N LEU A 126 -18.91 21.58 8.22
CA LEU A 126 -17.96 21.55 7.10
C LEU A 126 -16.84 20.56 7.44
N GLY A 127 -16.59 19.62 6.53
CA GLY A 127 -15.46 18.70 6.56
C GLY A 127 -14.49 18.95 5.40
N PHE A 128 -13.21 18.91 5.70
CA PHE A 128 -12.13 18.96 4.72
C PHE A 128 -11.21 17.76 4.92
N MET A 129 -10.88 17.08 3.84
CA MET A 129 -9.92 15.97 3.82
C MET A 129 -8.90 16.20 2.71
N SER A 130 -7.64 15.99 3.02
CA SER A 130 -6.52 16.01 2.07
C SER A 130 -5.61 14.83 2.31
N GLU A 131 -5.20 14.18 1.22
CA GLU A 131 -4.24 13.10 1.23
C GLU A 131 -3.13 13.37 0.23
N LEU A 132 -1.89 13.13 0.64
CA LEU A 132 -0.70 13.24 -0.20
C LEU A 132 0.09 11.94 -0.11
N VAL A 133 0.38 11.34 -1.26
CA VAL A 133 1.23 10.16 -1.36
C VAL A 133 2.42 10.47 -2.26
N LEU A 134 3.62 10.20 -1.75
CA LEU A 134 4.88 10.32 -2.48
C LEU A 134 5.57 8.96 -2.46
N SER A 135 6.07 8.51 -3.62
CA SER A 135 6.79 7.24 -3.73
C SER A 135 7.91 7.33 -4.74
N SER A 136 9.05 6.76 -4.41
CA SER A 136 10.19 6.56 -5.32
C SER A 136 10.20 5.18 -5.97
N LYS A 137 9.05 4.48 -5.95
CA LYS A 137 8.91 3.12 -6.48
C LYS A 137 9.08 3.09 -8.00
N ASN A 138 9.97 2.24 -8.48
CA ASN A 138 10.15 1.96 -9.90
C ASN A 138 9.17 0.89 -10.40
N LEU A 139 9.03 0.81 -11.73
CA LEU A 139 8.24 -0.24 -12.35
C LEU A 139 8.84 -1.62 -12.05
N MET A 140 7.96 -2.56 -11.74
CA MET A 140 8.25 -3.99 -11.61
C MET A 140 7.86 -4.72 -12.90
N ASN A 141 8.31 -5.95 -13.10
CA ASN A 141 7.93 -6.74 -14.27
C ASN A 141 6.42 -6.98 -14.33
N ASN A 142 5.78 -7.18 -13.18
CA ASN A 142 4.32 -7.18 -13.11
C ASN A 142 3.80 -5.74 -12.95
N TYR A 143 3.08 -5.25 -13.96
CA TYR A 143 2.50 -3.90 -13.95
C TYR A 143 1.58 -3.66 -12.75
N THR A 144 0.73 -4.63 -12.40
CA THR A 144 -0.20 -4.49 -11.26
C THR A 144 0.51 -4.32 -9.92
N ALA A 145 1.73 -4.89 -9.78
CA ALA A 145 2.57 -4.67 -8.62
C ALA A 145 3.17 -3.26 -8.56
N SER A 146 3.19 -2.55 -9.68
CA SER A 146 3.78 -1.21 -9.81
C SER A 146 2.78 -0.09 -9.58
N VAL A 147 1.49 -0.37 -9.69
CA VAL A 147 0.44 0.65 -9.60
C VAL A 147 0.34 1.19 -8.17
N LEU A 148 0.36 2.51 -8.05
CA LEU A 148 -0.05 3.20 -6.84
C LEU A 148 -1.57 3.35 -6.87
N GLN A 149 -2.24 2.91 -5.83
CA GLN A 149 -3.67 3.10 -5.67
C GLN A 149 -3.92 4.20 -4.66
N ALA A 150 -4.69 5.19 -5.05
CA ALA A 150 -5.24 6.16 -4.10
C ALA A 150 -6.49 5.53 -3.45
N PRO A 151 -6.62 5.57 -2.13
CA PRO A 151 -7.78 4.99 -1.44
C PRO A 151 -9.03 5.84 -1.58
N ALA A 152 -8.93 6.98 -2.28
CA ALA A 152 -10.02 7.90 -2.44
C ALA A 152 -11.28 7.19 -2.95
N PHE A 153 -12.28 7.12 -2.09
CA PHE A 153 -13.63 6.67 -2.43
C PHE A 153 -13.78 5.23 -2.94
N THR A 154 -12.89 4.32 -2.60
CA THR A 154 -13.15 2.89 -2.80
C THR A 154 -14.16 2.42 -1.75
N PRO A 155 -15.42 2.16 -2.11
CA PRO A 155 -16.47 1.91 -1.12
C PRO A 155 -16.36 0.56 -0.44
N THR A 156 -15.47 -0.33 -0.89
CA THR A 156 -15.33 -1.66 -0.31
C THR A 156 -13.89 -2.16 -0.35
N PRO A 157 -13.33 -2.56 0.79
CA PRO A 157 -11.99 -3.14 0.90
C PRO A 157 -11.90 -4.60 0.44
N HIS A 158 -12.89 -5.14 -0.27
CA HIS A 158 -12.98 -6.58 -0.58
C HIS A 158 -11.88 -7.11 -1.50
N SER A 159 -11.15 -6.24 -2.16
CA SER A 159 -10.07 -6.64 -3.08
C SER A 159 -8.69 -6.17 -2.65
N GLN A 160 -8.57 -5.59 -1.47
CA GLN A 160 -7.27 -5.17 -0.96
C GLN A 160 -6.56 -6.39 -0.37
N ILE A 161 -5.68 -6.94 -1.15
CA ILE A 161 -4.74 -7.93 -0.68
C ILE A 161 -3.83 -7.27 0.35
N VAL A 162 -3.58 -7.93 1.47
CA VAL A 162 -2.74 -7.42 2.59
C VAL A 162 -1.37 -6.95 2.09
N PHE A 163 -0.84 -7.58 1.06
CA PHE A 163 0.37 -7.17 0.38
C PHE A 163 0.28 -5.74 -0.19
N ASN A 164 -0.86 -5.35 -0.75
CA ASN A 164 -1.06 -4.01 -1.28
C ASN A 164 -1.02 -2.95 -0.18
N GLU A 165 -1.64 -3.21 0.96
CA GLU A 165 -1.59 -2.30 2.12
C GLU A 165 -0.18 -2.13 2.68
N ALA A 166 0.64 -3.17 2.60
CA ALA A 166 1.98 -3.15 3.18
C ALA A 166 3.03 -2.55 2.26
N PHE A 167 2.93 -2.77 0.96
CA PHE A 167 4.02 -2.52 0.01
C PHE A 167 3.63 -1.62 -1.16
N ARG A 168 2.36 -1.30 -1.32
CA ARG A 168 1.87 -0.28 -2.25
C ARG A 168 1.41 0.95 -1.48
N ALA A 169 1.49 2.11 -2.10
CA ALA A 169 0.78 3.28 -1.59
C ALA A 169 -0.71 3.09 -1.89
N ASN A 170 -1.49 2.93 -0.87
CA ASN A 170 -2.96 2.99 -0.95
C ASN A 170 -3.39 4.40 -0.57
#